data_bc999d613b6083b3b716aaffe25c6aa2
#
_entry.id   bc999d613b6083b3b716aaffe25c6aa2
#
_cell.length_a   1.000
_cell.length_b   1.000
_cell.length_c   1.000
_cell.angle_alpha   90.00
_cell.angle_beta   90.00
_cell.angle_gamma   90.00
#
_symmetry.space_group_name_H-M   'P 1'
#
loop_
_entity.id
_entity.type
_entity.pdbx_description
1 polymer ?
#
loop_
_entity_poly.entity_id
_entity_poly.type
_entity_poly.pdbx_seq_one_letter_code
_entity_poly.pdbx_strand_id
1 'polypeptide(L)'
;MIIKVDSREQLPLVFPCQGLVSKVLTIGLPFGDYWASLQNKDGSEGQDIPIVFERKSMADLYGTLSNEDGIRLHKEKIRKAEEVGVKLYLIIEGSLSEAYRGVEYSIVEGAPLVKRIFTFKVKYGLEPIFCNNREEMVAYMIETWTAFGRNFKHVKKAE
;
A
#
# COMPACT_ATOMS: atom_id res chain seq x y z
N MET A 1 10.60 -4.96 12.92
CA MET A 1 9.74 -3.80 12.57
C MET A 1 8.40 -3.91 13.26
N ILE A 2 7.73 -2.78 13.45
CA ILE A 2 6.36 -2.69 13.96
C ILE A 2 5.45 -2.34 12.78
N ILE A 3 4.41 -3.13 12.55
CA ILE A 3 3.43 -2.89 11.46
C ILE A 3 2.21 -2.20 12.06
N LYS A 4 1.70 -1.20 11.35
CA LYS A 4 0.51 -0.42 11.67
C LYS A 4 -0.56 -0.73 10.64
N VAL A 5 -1.73 -1.11 11.09
CA VAL A 5 -2.92 -1.40 10.26
C VAL A 5 -3.96 -0.34 10.57
N ASP A 6 -4.53 0.28 9.53
CA ASP A 6 -5.58 1.28 9.73
C ASP A 6 -6.81 0.66 10.40
N SER A 7 -7.31 1.32 11.44
CA SER A 7 -8.48 0.85 12.20
C SER A 7 -9.79 0.85 11.38
N ARG A 8 -9.80 1.47 10.20
CA ARG A 8 -10.94 1.51 9.27
C ARG A 8 -10.90 0.37 8.25
N GLU A 9 -9.79 -0.40 8.18
CA GLU A 9 -9.70 -1.56 7.30
C GLU A 9 -10.63 -2.68 7.78
N GLN A 10 -11.63 -3.03 6.97
CA GLN A 10 -12.67 -3.98 7.36
C GLN A 10 -12.23 -5.44 7.28
N LEU A 11 -11.34 -5.75 6.34
CA LEU A 11 -10.79 -7.08 6.12
C LEU A 11 -9.26 -7.04 6.16
N PRO A 12 -8.66 -6.78 7.34
CA PRO A 12 -7.23 -6.57 7.43
C PRO A 12 -6.43 -7.83 7.04
N LEU A 13 -5.26 -7.58 6.46
CA LEU A 13 -4.26 -8.63 6.21
C LEU A 13 -3.69 -9.12 7.55
N VAL A 14 -3.38 -10.41 7.61
CA VAL A 14 -2.78 -11.03 8.79
C VAL A 14 -1.27 -11.07 8.62
N PHE A 15 -0.57 -10.34 9.46
CA PHE A 15 0.91 -10.33 9.48
C PHE A 15 1.40 -11.27 10.56
N PRO A 16 2.31 -12.22 10.23
CA PRO A 16 2.89 -13.10 11.23
C PRO A 16 3.82 -12.31 12.16
N CYS A 17 3.54 -12.33 13.47
CA CYS A 17 4.42 -11.74 14.49
C CYS A 17 5.61 -12.67 14.77
N GLN A 18 6.49 -12.82 13.78
CA GLN A 18 7.72 -13.64 13.86
C GLN A 18 8.81 -13.07 12.96
N GLY A 19 10.04 -13.41 13.25
CA GLY A 19 11.18 -12.99 12.42
C GLY A 19 11.35 -11.48 12.38
N LEU A 20 11.05 -10.86 11.25
CA LEU A 20 11.24 -9.41 11.02
C LEU A 20 10.11 -8.56 11.62
N VAL A 21 8.93 -9.14 11.84
CA VAL A 21 7.76 -8.45 12.40
C VAL A 21 7.69 -8.74 13.90
N SER A 22 7.91 -7.71 14.70
CA SER A 22 7.91 -7.82 16.17
C SER A 22 6.55 -7.52 16.78
N LYS A 23 5.74 -6.70 16.11
CA LYS A 23 4.44 -6.26 16.61
C LYS A 23 3.54 -5.79 15.47
N VAL A 24 2.24 -6.00 15.62
CA VAL A 24 1.19 -5.43 14.76
C VAL A 24 0.27 -4.57 15.62
N LEU A 25 0.01 -3.35 15.20
CA LEU A 25 -0.84 -2.37 15.88
C LEU A 25 -2.01 -2.00 14.97
N THR A 26 -3.21 -1.95 15.52
CA THR A 26 -4.38 -1.39 14.83
C THR A 26 -4.61 0.03 15.36
N ILE A 27 -4.40 1.04 14.49
CA ILE A 27 -4.48 2.46 14.82
C ILE A 27 -5.09 3.26 13.67
N GLY A 28 -5.54 4.48 13.91
CA GLY A 28 -5.95 5.37 12.82
C GLY A 28 -4.74 5.90 12.05
N LEU A 29 -4.68 5.62 10.75
CA LEU A 29 -3.65 6.16 9.87
C LEU A 29 -4.13 7.44 9.16
N PRO A 30 -3.26 8.42 8.89
CA PRO A 30 -3.65 9.65 8.19
C PRO A 30 -3.98 9.39 6.71
N PHE A 31 -3.39 8.37 6.10
CA PHE A 31 -3.63 7.88 4.75
C PHE A 31 -3.10 6.45 4.61
N GLY A 32 -3.60 5.72 3.60
CA GLY A 32 -3.27 4.31 3.37
C GLY A 32 -3.85 3.38 4.43
N ASP A 33 -3.60 2.09 4.28
CA ASP A 33 -4.16 1.03 5.11
C ASP A 33 -3.10 0.30 5.93
N TYR A 34 -1.84 0.27 5.44
CA TYR A 34 -0.72 -0.43 6.07
C TYR A 34 0.56 0.40 6.04
N TRP A 35 1.17 0.56 7.19
CA TRP A 35 2.43 1.28 7.36
C TRP A 35 3.38 0.50 8.27
N ALA A 36 4.67 0.80 8.24
CA ALA A 36 5.63 0.18 9.15
C ALA A 36 6.61 1.19 9.72
N SER A 37 7.06 0.90 10.95
CA SER A 37 8.16 1.61 11.61
C SER A 37 9.33 0.66 11.86
N LEU A 38 10.53 1.19 11.85
CA LEU A 38 11.69 0.49 12.39
C LEU A 38 11.47 0.30 13.90
N GLN A 39 12.10 -0.73 14.46
CA GLN A 39 12.10 -0.94 15.90
C GLN A 39 13.45 -0.54 16.47
N ASN A 40 13.44 0.18 17.56
CA ASN A 40 14.62 0.53 18.33
C ASN A 40 15.17 -0.69 19.08
N LYS A 41 16.40 -0.59 19.60
CA LYS A 41 17.05 -1.69 20.36
C LYS A 41 16.33 -2.03 21.65
N ASP A 42 15.63 -1.08 22.26
CA ASP A 42 14.84 -1.25 23.48
C ASP A 42 13.44 -1.84 23.22
N GLY A 43 13.12 -2.15 21.96
CA GLY A 43 11.81 -2.67 21.55
C GLY A 43 10.76 -1.61 21.26
N SER A 44 11.04 -0.32 21.54
CA SER A 44 10.14 0.78 21.25
C SER A 44 10.01 1.03 19.74
N GLU A 45 8.96 1.78 19.36
CA GLU A 45 8.75 2.23 17.99
C GLU A 45 9.81 3.28 17.62
N GLY A 46 10.46 3.05 16.49
CA GLY A 46 11.45 3.95 15.92
C GLY A 46 10.89 4.77 14.76
N GLN A 47 11.73 5.10 13.80
CA GLN A 47 11.37 5.91 12.65
C GLN A 47 10.39 5.19 11.73
N ASP A 48 9.37 5.90 11.24
CA ASP A 48 8.48 5.43 10.20
C ASP A 48 9.23 5.20 8.88
N ILE A 49 8.94 4.11 8.23
CA ILE A 49 9.43 3.83 6.88
C ILE A 49 8.60 4.68 5.92
N PRO A 50 9.21 5.49 5.03
CA PRO A 50 8.47 6.41 4.17
C PRO A 50 7.78 5.71 2.99
N ILE A 51 7.15 4.58 3.27
CA ILE A 51 6.38 3.77 2.32
C ILE A 51 5.12 3.29 3.03
N VAL A 52 3.97 3.65 2.50
CA VAL A 52 2.66 3.22 2.97
C VAL A 52 1.92 2.50 1.84
N PHE A 53 1.10 1.53 2.19
CA PHE A 53 0.30 0.79 1.23
C PHE A 53 -1.19 1.10 1.41
N GLU A 54 -1.84 1.37 0.29
CA GLU A 54 -3.30 1.37 0.15
C GLU A 54 -3.71 0.05 -0.48
N ARG A 55 -4.54 -0.74 0.18
CA ARG A 55 -5.05 -2.00 -0.35
C ARG A 55 -6.35 -1.79 -1.13
N LYS A 56 -6.49 -2.48 -2.24
CA LYS A 56 -7.73 -2.56 -2.98
C LYS A 56 -8.01 -4.00 -3.42
N SER A 57 -9.22 -4.48 -3.17
CA SER A 57 -9.75 -5.61 -3.92
C SER A 57 -10.00 -5.17 -5.37
N MET A 58 -10.13 -6.12 -6.29
CA MET A 58 -10.43 -5.80 -7.69
C MET A 58 -11.77 -5.06 -7.79
N ALA A 59 -12.79 -5.48 -7.06
CA ALA A 59 -14.11 -4.82 -7.04
C ALA A 59 -14.04 -3.38 -6.52
N ASP A 60 -13.32 -3.14 -5.41
CA ASP A 60 -13.13 -1.80 -4.84
C ASP A 60 -12.33 -0.88 -5.77
N LEU A 61 -11.37 -1.45 -6.49
CA LEU A 61 -10.58 -0.72 -7.48
C LEU A 61 -11.48 -0.21 -8.61
N TYR A 62 -12.34 -1.09 -9.14
CA TYR A 62 -13.33 -0.71 -10.14
C TYR A 62 -14.28 0.35 -9.61
N GLY A 63 -14.84 0.17 -8.42
CA GLY A 63 -15.72 1.15 -7.77
C GLY A 63 -15.03 2.51 -7.60
N THR A 64 -13.81 2.53 -7.10
CA THR A 64 -13.05 3.76 -6.85
C THR A 64 -12.68 4.50 -8.14
N LEU A 65 -12.21 3.78 -9.16
CA LEU A 65 -11.70 4.41 -10.39
C LEU A 65 -12.78 4.61 -11.46
N SER A 66 -14.03 4.16 -11.22
CA SER A 66 -15.15 4.34 -12.14
C SER A 66 -15.85 5.70 -12.00
N ASN A 67 -15.67 6.38 -10.87
CA ASN A 67 -16.36 7.64 -10.60
C ASN A 67 -15.38 8.77 -10.22
N GLU A 68 -15.81 10.01 -10.42
CA GLU A 68 -14.97 11.19 -10.21
C GLU A 68 -14.62 11.42 -8.72
N ASP A 69 -15.53 11.11 -7.80
CA ASP A 69 -15.29 11.27 -6.37
C ASP A 69 -14.22 10.29 -5.88
N GLY A 70 -14.30 9.03 -6.28
CA GLY A 70 -13.26 8.04 -5.97
C GLY A 70 -11.89 8.45 -6.50
N ILE A 71 -11.84 8.93 -7.74
CA ILE A 71 -10.63 9.47 -8.37
C ILE A 71 -10.09 10.67 -7.58
N ARG A 72 -10.94 11.61 -7.20
CA ARG A 72 -10.58 12.80 -6.42
C ARG A 72 -10.01 12.43 -5.05
N LEU A 73 -10.69 11.56 -4.32
CA LEU A 73 -10.24 11.09 -3.01
C LEU A 73 -8.90 10.36 -3.08
N HIS A 74 -8.68 9.58 -4.13
CA HIS A 74 -7.40 8.88 -4.31
C HIS A 74 -6.24 9.84 -4.59
N LYS A 75 -6.47 10.86 -5.44
CA LYS A 75 -5.50 11.94 -5.67
C LYS A 75 -5.15 12.68 -4.38
N GLU A 76 -6.15 12.95 -3.53
CA GLU A 76 -5.92 13.62 -2.25
C GLU A 76 -5.06 12.78 -1.29
N LYS A 77 -5.27 11.46 -1.24
CA LYS A 77 -4.41 10.55 -0.46
C LYS A 77 -2.95 10.60 -0.95
N ILE A 78 -2.73 10.56 -2.26
CA ILE A 78 -1.38 10.64 -2.85
C ILE A 78 -0.72 11.97 -2.45
N ARG A 79 -1.42 13.10 -2.63
CA ARG A 79 -0.92 14.43 -2.29
C ARG A 79 -0.53 14.51 -0.80
N LYS A 80 -1.39 14.03 0.10
CA LYS A 80 -1.10 14.02 1.54
C LYS A 80 0.14 13.18 1.89
N ALA A 81 0.34 12.06 1.22
CA ALA A 81 1.54 11.25 1.42
C ALA A 81 2.80 11.98 0.93
N GLU A 82 2.75 12.59 -0.25
CA GLU A 82 3.86 13.36 -0.82
C GLU A 82 4.25 14.56 0.04
N GLU A 83 3.29 15.27 0.62
CA GLU A 83 3.53 16.43 1.50
C GLU A 83 4.38 16.10 2.73
N VAL A 84 4.31 14.86 3.20
CA VAL A 84 5.11 14.39 4.34
C VAL A 84 6.29 13.50 3.91
N GLY A 85 6.61 13.46 2.62
CA GLY A 85 7.73 12.70 2.08
C GLY A 85 7.53 11.18 2.10
N VAL A 86 6.28 10.71 2.12
CA VAL A 86 5.94 9.30 2.12
C VAL A 86 5.44 8.87 0.74
N LYS A 87 5.91 7.72 0.26
CA LYS A 87 5.46 7.13 -1.00
C LYS A 87 4.25 6.22 -0.76
N LEU A 88 3.15 6.51 -1.45
CA LEU A 88 1.95 5.69 -1.43
C LEU A 88 2.02 4.63 -2.54
N TYR A 89 1.90 3.36 -2.16
CA TYR A 89 1.79 2.23 -3.06
C TYR A 89 0.35 1.71 -3.08
N LEU A 90 -0.15 1.41 -4.26
CA LEU A 90 -1.46 0.78 -4.44
C LEU A 90 -1.27 -0.72 -4.60
N ILE A 91 -1.58 -1.50 -3.58
CA ILE A 91 -1.50 -2.96 -3.64
C ILE A 91 -2.87 -3.55 -3.94
N ILE A 92 -2.95 -4.32 -5.03
CA ILE A 92 -4.20 -4.79 -5.63
C ILE A 92 -4.28 -6.30 -5.46
N GLU A 93 -5.37 -6.76 -4.85
CA GLU A 93 -5.69 -8.18 -4.72
C GLU A 93 -6.26 -8.69 -6.04
N GLY A 94 -5.42 -9.30 -6.86
CA GLY A 94 -5.71 -9.81 -8.19
C GLY A 94 -4.56 -9.56 -9.16
N SER A 95 -4.64 -10.17 -10.31
CA SER A 95 -3.65 -10.04 -11.38
C SER A 95 -3.99 -8.91 -12.35
N LEU A 96 -2.98 -8.43 -13.08
CA LEU A 96 -3.19 -7.49 -14.19
C LEU A 96 -4.11 -8.07 -15.27
N SER A 97 -4.03 -9.39 -15.51
CA SER A 97 -4.91 -10.09 -16.45
C SER A 97 -6.36 -10.06 -16.00
N GLU A 98 -6.63 -10.18 -14.70
CA GLU A 98 -7.98 -10.04 -14.14
C GLU A 98 -8.48 -8.61 -14.28
N ALA A 99 -7.63 -7.61 -14.04
CA ALA A 99 -7.99 -6.22 -14.26
C ALA A 99 -8.38 -5.95 -15.73
N TYR A 100 -7.72 -6.58 -16.70
CA TYR A 100 -8.11 -6.46 -18.12
C TYR A 100 -9.41 -7.17 -18.46
N ARG A 101 -9.71 -8.30 -17.83
CA ARG A 101 -10.98 -9.03 -18.06
C ARG A 101 -12.20 -8.30 -17.51
N GLY A 102 -12.02 -7.43 -16.54
CA GLY A 102 -13.09 -6.76 -15.84
C GLY A 102 -13.65 -7.56 -14.68
N VAL A 103 -14.55 -6.94 -13.92
CA VAL A 103 -15.31 -7.60 -12.85
C VAL A 103 -16.75 -7.77 -13.29
N GLU A 104 -17.36 -8.85 -12.88
CA GLU A 104 -18.76 -9.14 -13.11
C GLU A 104 -19.63 -7.97 -12.60
N TYR A 105 -20.65 -7.59 -13.38
CA TYR A 105 -21.54 -6.45 -13.11
C TYR A 105 -20.91 -5.05 -13.15
N SER A 106 -19.66 -4.89 -13.58
CA SER A 106 -19.11 -3.56 -13.83
C SER A 106 -19.53 -3.02 -15.19
N ILE A 107 -19.96 -1.76 -15.22
CA ILE A 107 -20.22 -1.01 -16.47
C ILE A 107 -18.93 -0.47 -17.10
N VAL A 108 -17.80 -0.56 -16.39
CA VAL A 108 -16.50 -0.14 -16.88
C VAL A 108 -15.74 -1.36 -17.38
N GLU A 109 -15.31 -1.32 -18.63
CA GLU A 109 -14.46 -2.35 -19.21
C GLU A 109 -13.06 -2.36 -18.59
N GLY A 110 -12.39 -3.52 -18.63
CA GLY A 110 -11.07 -3.70 -18.03
C GLY A 110 -9.98 -2.83 -18.63
N ALA A 111 -9.94 -2.66 -19.95
CA ALA A 111 -8.92 -1.86 -20.61
C ALA A 111 -8.93 -0.37 -20.20
N PRO A 112 -10.06 0.34 -20.13
CA PRO A 112 -10.15 1.68 -19.57
C PRO A 112 -9.69 1.77 -18.11
N LEU A 113 -10.00 0.79 -17.26
CA LEU A 113 -9.54 0.75 -15.89
C LEU A 113 -8.02 0.65 -15.80
N VAL A 114 -7.42 -0.30 -16.50
CA VAL A 114 -5.97 -0.48 -16.54
C VAL A 114 -5.29 0.79 -17.02
N LYS A 115 -5.83 1.44 -18.07
CA LYS A 115 -5.31 2.73 -18.54
C LYS A 115 -5.35 3.81 -17.44
N ARG A 116 -6.40 3.85 -16.63
CA ARG A 116 -6.49 4.78 -15.48
C ARG A 116 -5.45 4.48 -14.42
N ILE A 117 -5.25 3.21 -14.04
CA ILE A 117 -4.22 2.79 -13.08
C ILE A 117 -2.84 3.29 -13.53
N PHE A 118 -2.46 3.03 -14.77
CA PHE A 118 -1.18 3.47 -15.31
C PHE A 118 -1.09 5.00 -15.50
N THR A 119 -2.22 5.68 -15.72
CA THR A 119 -2.26 7.14 -15.70
C THR A 119 -1.93 7.68 -14.30
N PHE A 120 -2.45 7.05 -13.23
CA PHE A 120 -2.11 7.41 -11.86
C PHE A 120 -0.63 7.17 -11.55
N LYS A 121 -0.06 6.07 -12.04
CA LYS A 121 1.39 5.81 -11.93
C LYS A 121 2.21 6.93 -12.56
N VAL A 122 1.94 7.28 -13.80
CA VAL A 122 2.75 8.25 -14.56
C VAL A 122 2.55 9.69 -14.07
N LYS A 123 1.30 10.07 -13.76
CA LYS A 123 0.99 11.47 -13.39
C LYS A 123 1.22 11.78 -11.92
N TYR A 124 1.01 10.82 -11.05
CA TYR A 124 0.97 11.03 -9.60
C TYR A 124 1.92 10.12 -8.83
N GLY A 125 2.80 9.39 -9.51
CA GLY A 125 3.79 8.54 -8.85
C GLY A 125 3.22 7.35 -8.07
N LEU A 126 1.92 7.05 -8.20
CA LEU A 126 1.30 5.92 -7.53
C LEU A 126 1.81 4.61 -8.13
N GLU A 127 2.46 3.75 -7.33
CA GLU A 127 2.97 2.47 -7.79
C GLU A 127 1.91 1.38 -7.65
N PRO A 128 1.34 0.87 -8.76
CA PRO A 128 0.39 -0.25 -8.71
C PRO A 128 1.14 -1.57 -8.61
N ILE A 129 0.75 -2.41 -7.66
CA ILE A 129 1.32 -3.73 -7.40
C ILE A 129 0.19 -4.73 -7.41
N PHE A 130 0.25 -5.71 -8.31
CA PHE A 130 -0.74 -6.78 -8.42
C PHE A 130 -0.22 -8.02 -7.69
N CYS A 131 -1.03 -8.55 -6.77
CA CYS A 131 -0.75 -9.77 -6.02
C CYS A 131 -1.90 -10.75 -6.21
N ASN A 132 -1.59 -12.02 -6.49
CA ASN A 132 -2.60 -13.04 -6.76
C ASN A 132 -3.43 -13.42 -5.53
N ASN A 133 -2.89 -13.17 -4.33
CA ASN A 133 -3.53 -13.52 -3.07
C ASN A 133 -3.01 -12.62 -1.93
N ARG A 134 -3.62 -12.77 -0.77
CA ARG A 134 -3.33 -11.96 0.43
C ARG A 134 -1.95 -12.27 1.03
N GLU A 135 -1.49 -13.51 0.90
CA GLU A 135 -0.16 -13.94 1.35
C GLU A 135 0.94 -13.26 0.54
N GLU A 136 0.77 -13.16 -0.78
CA GLU A 136 1.69 -12.40 -1.64
C GLU A 136 1.71 -10.91 -1.27
N MET A 137 0.56 -10.32 -0.94
CA MET A 137 0.49 -8.92 -0.49
C MET A 137 1.30 -8.71 0.78
N VAL A 138 1.12 -9.57 1.77
CA VAL A 138 1.85 -9.53 3.05
C VAL A 138 3.35 -9.68 2.81
N ALA A 139 3.75 -10.66 2.01
CA ALA A 139 5.16 -10.90 1.68
C ALA A 139 5.77 -9.68 0.96
N TYR A 140 5.08 -9.13 -0.03
CA TYR A 140 5.53 -7.94 -0.76
C TYR A 140 5.76 -6.74 0.15
N MET A 141 4.82 -6.46 1.05
CA MET A 141 4.94 -5.36 2.01
C MET A 141 6.13 -5.55 2.94
N ILE A 142 6.27 -6.74 3.55
CA ILE A 142 7.37 -7.05 4.48
C ILE A 142 8.73 -6.92 3.77
N GLU A 143 8.87 -7.47 2.57
CA GLU A 143 10.13 -7.39 1.82
C GLU A 143 10.46 -5.96 1.40
N THR A 144 9.46 -5.17 0.98
CA THR A 144 9.64 -3.76 0.63
C THR A 144 10.13 -2.95 1.83
N TRP A 145 9.48 -3.06 2.99
CA TRP A 145 9.90 -2.36 4.21
C TRP A 145 11.25 -2.84 4.72
N THR A 146 11.54 -4.14 4.58
CA THR A 146 12.83 -4.74 4.97
C THR A 146 13.96 -4.22 4.09
N ALA A 147 13.76 -4.17 2.78
CA ALA A 147 14.73 -3.64 1.83
C ALA A 147 15.05 -2.17 2.13
N PHE A 148 14.03 -1.36 2.42
CA PHE A 148 14.23 0.02 2.85
C PHE A 148 15.04 0.10 4.14
N GLY A 149 14.68 -0.65 5.18
CA GLY A 149 15.36 -0.62 6.48
C GLY A 149 16.83 -1.06 6.42
N ARG A 150 17.18 -1.98 5.51
CA ARG A 150 18.58 -2.36 5.25
C ARG A 150 19.38 -1.22 4.63
N ASN A 151 18.82 -0.59 3.60
CA ASN A 151 19.49 0.51 2.88
C ASN A 151 19.63 1.76 3.76
N PHE A 152 18.63 2.05 4.61
CA PHE A 152 18.66 3.19 5.51
C PHE A 152 19.79 3.12 6.57
N LYS A 153 20.12 1.90 7.03
CA LYS A 153 21.26 1.70 7.95
C LYS A 153 22.63 1.97 7.31
N HIS A 154 22.73 1.83 5.98
CA HIS A 154 23.97 2.10 5.25
C HIS A 154 24.18 3.61 5.02
N VAL A 155 23.13 4.38 4.78
CA VAL A 155 23.21 5.84 4.60
C VAL A 155 23.66 6.53 5.89
N LYS A 156 23.09 6.17 7.05
CA LYS A 156 23.50 6.74 8.35
C LYS A 156 24.90 6.37 8.84
N LYS A 157 25.59 5.43 8.20
CA LYS A 157 27.00 5.08 8.51
C LYS A 157 27.99 5.83 7.64
N ALA A 158 27.52 6.54 6.60
CA ALA A 158 28.36 7.30 5.67
C ALA A 158 28.39 8.81 5.99
N GLU A 159 27.59 9.27 6.98
CA GLU A 159 27.65 10.59 7.61
C GLU A 159 28.48 10.51 8.90
#